data_22a9303c8af0b1e5cee6d31539c5c237
#
_entry.id   22a9303c8af0b1e5cee6d31539c5c237
#
_cell.length_a   1.000
_cell.length_b   1.000
_cell.length_c   1.000
_cell.angle_alpha   90.00
_cell.angle_beta   90.00
_cell.angle_gamma   90.00
#
_symmetry.space_group_name_H-M   'P 1'
#
loop_
_entity.id
_entity.type
_entity.pdbx_description
1 polymer ?
#
loop_
_entity_poly.entity_id
_entity_poly.type
_entity_poly.pdbx_seq_one_letter_code
_entity_poly.pdbx_strand_id
1 'polypeptide(L)'
;MIYYQPITFESHGESFKYRLMKKVVFATGHNFGYWELRTPEDVVVAKCMGSIVVAYPNYMWDGSTVIGNYYEDEVTLEASLIHDILYNAKKNRCSK
;
A
#
# COMPACT_ATOMS: atom_id res chain seq x y z
N MET A 1 10.25 -10.23 -2.22
CA MET A 1 9.85 -10.65 -0.87
C MET A 1 9.40 -9.45 -0.05
N ILE A 2 8.29 -9.57 0.65
CA ILE A 2 7.77 -8.49 1.49
C ILE A 2 8.06 -8.82 2.95
N TYR A 3 8.65 -7.88 3.66
CA TYR A 3 8.82 -7.96 5.10
C TYR A 3 7.73 -7.13 5.76
N TYR A 4 6.89 -7.78 6.54
CA TYR A 4 5.75 -7.14 7.15
C TYR A 4 5.56 -7.59 8.58
N GLN A 5 4.77 -6.82 9.32
CA GLN A 5 4.40 -7.13 10.69
C GLN A 5 2.88 -7.20 10.78
N PRO A 6 2.31 -8.31 11.26
CA PRO A 6 0.87 -8.34 11.54
C PRO A 6 0.54 -7.34 12.64
N ILE A 7 -0.50 -6.55 12.42
CA ILE A 7 -0.95 -5.57 13.39
C ILE A 7 -2.47 -5.56 13.43
N THR A 8 -3.02 -4.95 14.46
CA THR A 8 -4.42 -4.58 14.49
C THR A 8 -4.46 -3.09 14.80
N PHE A 9 -4.94 -2.29 13.84
CA PHE A 9 -4.92 -0.85 13.98
C PHE A 9 -6.10 -0.24 13.24
N GLU A 10 -6.75 0.72 13.88
CA GLU A 10 -7.85 1.46 13.27
C GLU A 10 -7.51 2.95 13.29
N SER A 11 -7.77 3.61 12.17
CA SER A 11 -7.58 5.04 12.05
C SER A 11 -8.67 5.60 11.15
N HIS A 12 -9.42 6.58 11.65
CA HIS A 12 -10.47 7.24 10.89
C HIS A 12 -11.48 6.26 10.28
N GLY A 13 -11.82 5.20 11.01
CA GLY A 13 -12.77 4.21 10.54
C GLY A 13 -12.20 3.13 9.65
N GLU A 14 -10.90 3.14 9.42
CA GLU A 14 -10.22 2.13 8.63
C GLU A 14 -9.46 1.17 9.52
N SER A 15 -9.49 -0.11 9.16
CA SER A 15 -8.76 -1.16 9.88
C SER A 15 -7.58 -1.61 9.04
N PHE A 16 -6.44 -1.79 9.68
CA PHE A 16 -5.23 -2.28 9.01
C PHE A 16 -4.75 -3.54 9.68
N LYS A 17 -4.32 -4.51 8.87
CA LYS A 17 -3.84 -5.80 9.34
C LYS A 17 -2.33 -5.93 9.27
N TYR A 18 -1.67 -5.15 8.43
CA TYR A 18 -0.24 -5.30 8.17
C TYR A 18 0.46 -3.96 8.15
N ARG A 19 1.71 -3.99 8.57
CA ARG A 19 2.59 -2.84 8.46
C ARG A 19 3.86 -3.28 7.75
N LEU A 20 4.27 -2.53 6.73
CA LEU A 20 5.47 -2.83 5.97
C LEU A 20 6.70 -2.52 6.82
N MET A 21 7.66 -3.43 6.82
CA MET A 21 8.87 -3.29 7.64
C MET A 21 10.07 -2.81 6.85
N LYS A 22 10.09 -3.05 5.54
CA LYS A 22 11.21 -2.64 4.69
C LYS A 22 10.68 -2.08 3.38
N LYS A 23 11.43 -1.18 2.78
CA LYS A 23 11.08 -0.58 1.50
C LYS A 23 10.93 -1.65 0.42
N VAL A 24 9.90 -1.51 -0.39
CA VAL A 24 9.62 -2.41 -1.51
C VAL A 24 9.45 -1.56 -2.77
N VAL A 25 10.04 -2.03 -3.87
CA VAL A 25 9.95 -1.34 -5.16
C VAL A 25 9.28 -2.28 -6.16
N PHE A 26 8.24 -1.79 -6.83
CA PHE A 26 7.50 -2.56 -7.82
C PHE A 26 7.63 -1.92 -9.20
N ALA A 27 7.86 -2.74 -10.21
CA ALA A 27 7.78 -2.31 -11.61
C ALA A 27 6.42 -2.77 -12.14
N THR A 28 5.52 -1.82 -12.39
CA THR A 28 4.14 -2.14 -12.73
C THR A 28 3.91 -2.41 -14.21
N GLY A 29 4.79 -1.91 -15.07
CA GLY A 29 4.59 -2.00 -16.51
C GLY A 29 3.63 -0.97 -17.10
N HIS A 30 3.05 -0.13 -16.27
CA HIS A 30 2.14 0.94 -16.69
C HIS A 30 2.54 2.25 -16.06
N ASN A 31 2.33 3.34 -16.77
CA ASN A 31 2.63 4.67 -16.24
C ASN A 31 1.42 5.18 -15.45
N PHE A 32 1.58 5.27 -14.15
CA PHE A 32 0.54 5.77 -13.24
C PHE A 32 0.77 7.22 -12.83
N GLY A 33 1.75 7.89 -13.42
CA GLY A 33 2.04 9.27 -13.10
C GLY A 33 3.07 9.43 -12.00
N TYR A 34 3.23 10.64 -11.52
CA TYR A 34 4.21 10.99 -10.49
C TYR A 34 3.46 11.58 -9.30
N TRP A 35 3.49 10.88 -8.16
CA TRP A 35 2.76 11.31 -6.97
C TRP A 35 3.34 10.63 -5.73
N GLU A 36 2.94 11.15 -4.58
CA GLU A 36 3.34 10.61 -3.28
C GLU A 36 2.12 10.46 -2.40
N LEU A 37 2.15 9.46 -1.52
CA LEU A 37 1.17 9.31 -0.45
C LEU A 37 1.85 9.66 0.87
N ARG A 38 1.19 10.50 1.65
CA ARG A 38 1.71 10.97 2.92
C ARG A 38 0.72 10.71 4.04
N THR A 39 1.25 10.51 5.23
CA THR A 39 0.42 10.41 6.43
C THR A 39 -0.05 11.79 6.85
N PRO A 40 -1.02 11.89 7.77
CA PRO A 40 -1.36 13.19 8.36
C PRO A 40 -0.18 13.91 8.99
N GLU A 41 0.85 13.18 9.40
CA GLU A 41 2.08 13.74 9.97
C GLU A 41 3.07 14.18 8.90
N ASP A 42 2.66 14.14 7.62
CA ASP A 42 3.47 14.57 6.48
C ASP A 42 4.68 13.67 6.22
N VAL A 43 4.55 12.40 6.51
CA VAL A 43 5.58 11.41 6.23
C VAL A 43 5.20 10.66 4.94
N VAL A 44 6.13 10.60 3.98
CA VAL A 44 5.90 9.86 2.75
C VAL A 44 5.93 8.36 3.04
N VAL A 45 4.85 7.68 2.69
CA VAL A 45 4.75 6.22 2.90
C VAL A 45 4.71 5.44 1.60
N ALA A 46 4.47 6.11 0.49
CA ALA A 46 4.54 5.50 -0.84
C ALA A 46 4.73 6.59 -1.87
N LYS A 47 5.30 6.22 -3.01
CA LYS A 47 5.38 7.15 -4.13
C LYS A 47 5.38 6.39 -5.45
N CYS A 48 5.01 7.08 -6.50
CA CYS A 48 5.03 6.55 -7.86
C CYS A 48 5.88 7.45 -8.74
N MET A 49 6.74 6.81 -9.52
CA MET A 49 7.58 7.50 -10.50
C MET A 49 7.34 6.84 -11.85
N GLY A 50 6.24 7.24 -12.51
CA GLY A 50 5.85 6.65 -13.77
C GLY A 50 5.37 5.21 -13.59
N SER A 51 6.16 4.23 -14.00
CA SER A 51 5.80 2.82 -13.89
C SER A 51 6.38 2.16 -12.63
N ILE A 52 7.12 2.90 -11.82
CA ILE A 52 7.73 2.36 -10.61
C ILE A 52 6.96 2.87 -9.39
N VAL A 53 6.53 1.93 -8.55
CA VAL A 53 5.86 2.25 -7.29
C VAL A 53 6.77 1.83 -6.15
N VAL A 54 7.00 2.74 -5.22
CA VAL A 54 7.83 2.50 -4.04
C VAL A 54 6.97 2.57 -2.80
N ALA A 55 7.02 1.54 -1.97
CA ALA A 55 6.38 1.54 -0.67
C ALA A 55 7.45 1.61 0.41
N TYR A 56 7.28 2.51 1.36
CA TYR A 56 8.25 2.73 2.42
C TYR A 56 7.86 2.00 3.70
N PRO A 57 8.81 1.76 4.61
CA PRO A 57 8.48 1.17 5.90
C PRO A 57 7.39 1.97 6.62
N ASN A 58 6.59 1.26 7.39
CA ASN A 58 5.45 1.79 8.15
C ASN A 58 4.19 2.03 7.32
N TYR A 59 4.22 1.72 6.02
CA TYR A 59 2.97 1.71 5.25
C TYR A 59 2.05 0.63 5.81
N MET A 60 0.82 0.99 6.10
CA MET A 60 -0.16 0.07 6.67
C MET A 60 -1.26 -0.23 5.66
N TRP A 61 -1.66 -1.50 5.58
CA TRP A 61 -2.76 -1.89 4.70
C TRP A 61 -3.53 -3.06 5.31
N ASP A 62 -4.70 -3.32 4.77
CA ASP A 62 -5.59 -4.33 5.32
C ASP A 62 -5.51 -5.69 4.63
N GLY A 63 -4.60 -5.85 3.70
CA GLY A 63 -4.45 -7.09 2.96
C GLY A 63 -5.51 -7.22 1.89
N SER A 64 -5.71 -8.45 1.41
CA SER A 64 -6.69 -8.73 0.38
C SER A 64 -7.98 -9.24 0.99
N THR A 65 -8.99 -8.38 1.05
CA THR A 65 -10.32 -8.79 1.53
C THR A 65 -11.13 -9.47 0.44
N VAL A 66 -10.72 -9.31 -0.81
CA VAL A 66 -11.45 -9.88 -1.95
C VAL A 66 -11.37 -11.39 -1.97
N ILE A 67 -10.23 -11.94 -1.58
CA ILE A 67 -9.99 -13.37 -1.60
C ILE A 67 -10.64 -14.06 -0.39
N GLY A 68 -10.94 -13.29 0.63
CA GLY A 68 -11.74 -13.76 1.75
C GLY A 68 -11.01 -14.76 2.64
N ASN A 69 -11.38 -16.02 2.52
CA ASN A 69 -10.97 -17.04 3.47
C ASN A 69 -9.63 -17.69 3.19
N TYR A 70 -8.94 -17.27 2.15
CA TYR A 70 -7.64 -17.83 1.83
C TYR A 70 -6.56 -17.16 2.67
N TYR A 71 -5.59 -17.94 3.09
CA TYR A 71 -4.44 -17.33 3.73
C TYR A 71 -3.66 -16.55 2.68
N GLU A 72 -3.06 -15.48 3.12
CA GLU A 72 -2.34 -14.60 2.24
C GLU A 72 -0.90 -15.10 2.11
N ASP A 73 -0.56 -15.57 0.92
CA ASP A 73 0.82 -15.89 0.61
C ASP A 73 1.54 -14.63 0.15
N GLU A 74 2.82 -14.77 -0.16
CA GLU A 74 3.65 -13.63 -0.54
C GLU A 74 3.10 -12.90 -1.76
N VAL A 75 2.65 -13.63 -2.77
CA VAL A 75 2.13 -13.03 -4.00
C VAL A 75 0.86 -12.24 -3.72
N THR A 76 -0.02 -12.80 -2.91
CA THR A 76 -1.27 -12.14 -2.55
C THR A 76 -0.99 -10.87 -1.74
N LEU A 77 -0.02 -10.93 -0.82
CA LEU A 77 0.34 -9.75 -0.03
C LEU A 77 0.93 -8.64 -0.90
N GLU A 78 1.78 -8.99 -1.86
CA GLU A 78 2.32 -7.99 -2.79
C GLU A 78 1.21 -7.37 -3.62
N ALA A 79 0.31 -8.18 -4.16
CA ALA A 79 -0.79 -7.69 -4.97
C ALA A 79 -1.70 -6.77 -4.15
N SER A 80 -2.01 -7.14 -2.92
CA SER A 80 -2.86 -6.33 -2.07
C SER A 80 -2.20 -5.01 -1.70
N LEU A 81 -0.89 -5.02 -1.47
CA LEU A 81 -0.15 -3.81 -1.15
C LEU A 81 -0.16 -2.83 -2.31
N ILE A 82 0.16 -3.31 -3.52
CA ILE A 82 0.15 -2.46 -4.71
C ILE A 82 -1.25 -1.92 -4.97
N HIS A 83 -2.25 -2.78 -4.87
CA HIS A 83 -3.63 -2.39 -5.09
C HIS A 83 -4.06 -1.31 -4.11
N ASP A 84 -3.69 -1.46 -2.85
CA ASP A 84 -4.01 -0.48 -1.82
C ASP A 84 -3.36 0.88 -2.09
N ILE A 85 -2.09 0.86 -2.50
CA ILE A 85 -1.36 2.09 -2.82
C ILE A 85 -2.04 2.81 -3.98
N LEU A 86 -2.33 2.09 -5.06
CA LEU A 86 -2.94 2.69 -6.24
C LEU A 86 -4.37 3.18 -5.95
N TYR A 87 -5.10 2.44 -5.15
CA TYR A 87 -6.44 2.84 -4.76
C TYR A 87 -6.43 4.13 -3.94
N ASN A 88 -5.52 4.23 -2.98
CA ASN A 88 -5.39 5.43 -2.16
C ASN A 88 -4.95 6.63 -2.98
N ALA A 89 -4.07 6.43 -3.93
CA ALA A 89 -3.65 7.50 -4.82
C ALA A 89 -4.82 8.02 -5.64
N LYS A 90 -5.63 7.12 -6.18
CA LYS A 90 -6.80 7.50 -6.96
C LYS A 90 -7.81 8.25 -6.09
N LYS A 91 -8.05 7.76 -4.88
CA LYS A 91 -8.97 8.38 -3.94
C LYS A 91 -8.54 9.80 -3.60
N ASN A 92 -7.26 9.99 -3.30
CA ASN A 92 -6.74 11.32 -2.96
C ASN A 92 -6.80 12.28 -4.14
N ARG A 93 -6.51 11.78 -5.34
CA ARG A 93 -6.57 12.60 -6.55
C ARG A 93 -7.99 13.00 -6.90
N CYS A 94 -8.94 12.13 -6.63
CA CYS A 94 -10.34 12.42 -6.90
C CYS A 94 -10.95 13.39 -5.90
N SER A 95 -10.33 13.56 -4.74
CA SER A 95 -10.85 14.45 -3.70
C SER A 95 -10.53 15.91 -3.96
N LYS A 96 -9.83 16.18 -5.03
CA LYS A 96 -9.61 17.56 -5.47
C LYS A 96 -10.77 17.99 -6.35
#